data_43be65e8ab07bc98c8ab4f3ab455979c
#
_entry.id   43be65e8ab07bc98c8ab4f3ab455979c
#
_cell.length_a   1.000
_cell.length_b   1.000
_cell.length_c   1.000
_cell.angle_alpha   90.00
_cell.angle_beta   90.00
_cell.angle_gamma   90.00
#
_symmetry.space_group_name_H-M   'P 1'
#
loop_
_entity.id
_entity.type
_entity.pdbx_description
1 polymer ?
#
loop_
_entity_poly.entity_id
_entity_poly.type
_entity_poly.pdbx_seq_one_letter_code
_entity_poly.pdbx_strand_id
1 'polypeptide(L)'
;KSTLLHILGGVDRPTSGKVFVDGQDVYEQNEDELAVFRRRQVGLVYQFYNLIPVLTVEENITLPIRLDGRKINQERLKELLSTLKLVKRRKHLPSQLSGGQQQRVAIGRALINAPAIILADEPTGNLDTENTRDIMKLLRESNEVYRQTMILITHDREIAMQADRILEIQDGRL
;
A
#
# COMPACT_ATOMS: atom_id res chain seq x y z
N LYS A 1 -1.63 -0.63 17.01
CA LYS A 1 -2.06 -0.04 15.73
C LYS A 1 -1.76 -0.99 14.58
N SER A 2 -0.51 -1.43 14.40
CA SER A 2 -0.12 -2.35 13.30
C SER A 2 -0.88 -3.69 13.32
N THR A 3 -1.19 -4.24 14.50
CA THR A 3 -2.04 -5.44 14.63
C THR A 3 -3.42 -5.24 14.00
N LEU A 4 -4.07 -4.08 14.22
CA LEU A 4 -5.35 -3.77 13.59
C LEU A 4 -5.20 -3.71 12.06
N LEU A 5 -4.13 -3.09 11.57
CA LEU A 5 -3.85 -3.00 10.13
C LEU A 5 -3.65 -4.39 9.52
N HIS A 6 -2.92 -5.29 10.20
CA HIS A 6 -2.74 -6.67 9.77
C HIS A 6 -4.07 -7.45 9.72
N ILE A 7 -4.93 -7.24 10.72
CA ILE A 7 -6.28 -7.83 10.74
C ILE A 7 -7.12 -7.30 9.56
N LEU A 8 -7.13 -5.99 9.33
CA LEU A 8 -7.85 -5.40 8.20
C LEU A 8 -7.31 -5.87 6.83
N GLY A 9 -6.04 -6.18 6.76
CA GLY A 9 -5.36 -6.68 5.55
C GLY A 9 -5.45 -8.19 5.33
N GLY A 10 -6.14 -8.95 6.21
CA GLY A 10 -6.23 -10.40 6.09
C GLY A 10 -4.92 -11.13 6.38
N VAL A 11 -3.98 -10.50 7.13
CA VAL A 11 -2.69 -11.09 7.52
C VAL A 11 -2.81 -11.85 8.83
N ASP A 12 -3.45 -11.24 9.85
CA ASP A 12 -3.68 -11.82 11.16
C ASP A 12 -5.18 -12.02 11.41
N ARG A 13 -5.60 -13.15 11.96
CA ARG A 13 -6.99 -13.41 12.30
C ARG A 13 -7.39 -12.72 13.62
N PRO A 14 -8.54 -12.05 13.69
CA PRO A 14 -9.03 -11.48 14.93
C PRO A 14 -9.47 -12.59 15.90
N THR A 15 -9.30 -12.36 17.21
CA THR A 15 -9.84 -13.25 18.25
C THR A 15 -11.37 -13.26 18.25
N SER A 16 -11.98 -12.11 17.91
CA SER A 16 -13.43 -11.94 17.80
C SER A 16 -13.73 -10.74 16.86
N GLY A 17 -14.98 -10.65 16.40
CA GLY A 17 -15.41 -9.63 15.46
C GLY A 17 -15.22 -10.06 14.00
N LYS A 18 -15.66 -9.21 13.08
CA LYS A 18 -15.65 -9.45 11.64
C LYS A 18 -15.06 -8.26 10.90
N VAL A 19 -14.45 -8.52 9.74
CA VAL A 19 -13.95 -7.49 8.83
C VAL A 19 -14.64 -7.66 7.48
N PHE A 20 -15.27 -6.60 7.01
CA PHE A 20 -15.91 -6.59 5.71
C PHE A 20 -15.17 -5.65 4.76
N VAL A 21 -14.80 -6.16 3.58
CA VAL A 21 -14.25 -5.38 2.48
C VAL A 21 -15.12 -5.63 1.25
N ASP A 22 -15.65 -4.57 0.64
CA ASP A 22 -16.63 -4.65 -0.45
C ASP A 22 -17.81 -5.60 -0.14
N GLY A 23 -18.29 -5.60 1.11
CA GLY A 23 -19.41 -6.42 1.57
C GLY A 23 -19.10 -7.90 1.80
N GLN A 24 -17.85 -8.33 1.61
CA GLN A 24 -17.41 -9.71 1.86
C GLN A 24 -16.72 -9.82 3.22
N ASP A 25 -17.10 -10.81 4.03
CA ASP A 25 -16.38 -11.11 5.27
C ASP A 25 -15.03 -11.74 4.94
N VAL A 26 -13.96 -11.02 5.30
CA VAL A 26 -12.58 -11.43 5.00
C VAL A 26 -12.23 -12.78 5.63
N TYR A 27 -12.78 -13.09 6.80
CA TYR A 27 -12.40 -14.25 7.58
C TYR A 27 -13.34 -15.46 7.46
N GLU A 28 -14.37 -15.37 6.65
CA GLU A 28 -15.14 -16.53 6.16
C GLU A 28 -14.38 -17.29 5.06
N GLN A 29 -13.33 -16.68 4.49
CA GLN A 29 -12.48 -17.25 3.45
C GLN A 29 -11.47 -18.26 4.02
N ASN A 30 -11.13 -19.28 3.23
CA ASN A 30 -10.02 -20.17 3.51
C ASN A 30 -8.66 -19.52 3.23
N GLU A 31 -7.53 -20.16 3.56
CA GLU A 31 -6.19 -19.57 3.43
C GLU A 31 -5.80 -19.25 1.98
N ASP A 32 -6.22 -20.08 1.01
CA ASP A 32 -5.95 -19.82 -0.41
C ASP A 32 -6.74 -18.62 -0.93
N GLU A 33 -8.01 -18.52 -0.53
CA GLU A 33 -8.87 -17.38 -0.85
C GLU A 33 -8.36 -16.08 -0.19
N LEU A 34 -7.92 -16.15 1.07
CA LEU A 34 -7.27 -15.04 1.76
C LEU A 34 -5.98 -14.60 1.05
N ALA A 35 -5.20 -15.54 0.54
CA ALA A 35 -4.00 -15.20 -0.22
C ALA A 35 -4.35 -14.47 -1.54
N VAL A 36 -5.43 -14.86 -2.20
CA VAL A 36 -5.98 -14.17 -3.38
C VAL A 36 -6.52 -12.80 -3.00
N PHE A 37 -7.29 -12.70 -1.92
CA PHE A 37 -7.81 -11.44 -1.38
C PHE A 37 -6.67 -10.45 -1.12
N ARG A 38 -5.64 -10.85 -0.38
CA ARG A 38 -4.46 -9.99 -0.11
C ARG A 38 -3.82 -9.48 -1.38
N ARG A 39 -3.63 -10.34 -2.39
CA ARG A 39 -3.00 -9.94 -3.66
C ARG A 39 -3.85 -8.98 -4.49
N ARG A 40 -5.18 -9.12 -4.45
CA ARG A 40 -6.09 -8.41 -5.35
C ARG A 40 -6.75 -7.20 -4.72
N GLN A 41 -7.14 -7.30 -3.44
CA GLN A 41 -8.01 -6.33 -2.78
C GLN A 41 -7.27 -5.45 -1.77
N VAL A 42 -6.02 -5.79 -1.40
CA VAL A 42 -5.26 -5.07 -0.38
C VAL A 42 -3.96 -4.53 -0.95
N GLY A 43 -3.76 -3.23 -0.84
CA GLY A 43 -2.48 -2.58 -1.08
C GLY A 43 -1.79 -2.28 0.25
N LEU A 44 -0.59 -2.83 0.48
CA LEU A 44 0.18 -2.60 1.70
C LEU A 44 1.37 -1.68 1.43
N VAL A 45 1.48 -0.62 2.23
CA VAL A 45 2.59 0.34 2.20
C VAL A 45 3.19 0.40 3.61
N TYR A 46 4.46 0.06 3.75
CA TYR A 46 5.16 0.02 5.04
C TYR A 46 6.21 1.14 5.16
N GLN A 47 6.60 1.44 6.38
CA GLN A 47 7.68 2.37 6.71
C GLN A 47 9.02 1.93 6.10
N PHE A 48 9.34 0.63 6.15
CA PHE A 48 10.53 0.02 5.54
C PHE A 48 10.16 -0.60 4.19
N TYR A 49 9.87 0.12 3.22
CA TYR A 49 9.54 -0.16 1.81
C TYR A 49 9.30 -1.65 1.43
N ASN A 50 9.93 -2.60 2.08
CA ASN A 50 9.84 -4.06 1.88
C ASN A 50 9.92 -4.47 0.39
N LEU A 51 10.86 -3.85 -0.33
CA LEU A 51 11.14 -4.19 -1.72
C LEU A 51 12.00 -5.44 -1.79
N ILE A 52 11.76 -6.26 -2.81
CA ILE A 52 12.61 -7.41 -3.09
C ILE A 52 13.89 -6.90 -3.74
N PRO A 53 15.07 -7.07 -3.11
CA PRO A 53 16.30 -6.36 -3.49
C PRO A 53 16.87 -6.79 -4.85
N VAL A 54 16.57 -8.00 -5.29
CA VAL A 54 17.02 -8.56 -6.59
C VAL A 54 16.08 -8.26 -7.75
N LEU A 55 14.91 -7.66 -7.48
CA LEU A 55 13.94 -7.26 -8.48
C LEU A 55 14.09 -5.78 -8.81
N THR A 56 13.95 -5.46 -10.09
CA THR A 56 13.90 -4.08 -10.57
C THR A 56 12.66 -3.34 -10.05
N VAL A 57 12.60 -2.02 -10.26
CA VAL A 57 11.42 -1.19 -9.98
C VAL A 57 10.16 -1.77 -10.61
N GLU A 58 10.21 -2.08 -11.91
CA GLU A 58 9.09 -2.65 -12.63
C GLU A 58 8.65 -4.00 -12.06
N GLU A 59 9.61 -4.87 -11.77
CA GLU A 59 9.33 -6.20 -11.23
C GLU A 59 8.75 -6.14 -9.82
N ASN A 60 9.25 -5.25 -8.95
CA ASN A 60 8.65 -4.98 -7.64
C ASN A 60 7.22 -4.48 -7.75
N ILE A 61 6.95 -3.51 -8.64
CA ILE A 61 5.60 -2.96 -8.85
C ILE A 61 4.65 -4.05 -9.37
N THR A 62 5.09 -4.87 -10.33
CA THR A 62 4.24 -5.88 -10.97
C THR A 62 4.17 -7.21 -10.24
N LEU A 63 4.89 -7.35 -9.12
CA LEU A 63 4.98 -8.59 -8.36
C LEU A 63 3.60 -9.19 -7.99
N PRO A 64 2.62 -8.43 -7.48
CA PRO A 64 1.31 -9.00 -7.14
C PRO A 64 0.58 -9.61 -8.35
N ILE A 65 0.70 -8.98 -9.53
CA ILE A 65 0.11 -9.50 -10.79
C ILE A 65 0.80 -10.79 -11.22
N ARG A 66 2.14 -10.82 -11.11
CA ARG A 66 2.94 -12.01 -11.48
C ARG A 66 2.64 -13.20 -10.58
N LEU A 67 2.53 -12.98 -9.26
CA LEU A 67 2.16 -14.01 -8.28
C LEU A 67 0.73 -14.55 -8.50
N ASP A 68 -0.13 -13.75 -9.13
CA ASP A 68 -1.50 -14.12 -9.47
C ASP A 68 -1.60 -14.80 -10.86
N GLY A 69 -0.47 -15.00 -11.55
CA GLY A 69 -0.41 -15.61 -12.89
C GLY A 69 -1.08 -14.80 -14.00
N ARG A 70 -1.43 -13.52 -13.72
CA ARG A 70 -2.14 -12.65 -14.67
C ARG A 70 -1.18 -11.92 -15.61
N LYS A 71 -1.68 -11.53 -16.77
CA LYS A 71 -0.96 -10.66 -17.70
C LYS A 71 -0.92 -9.23 -17.17
N ILE A 72 0.28 -8.60 -17.28
CA ILE A 72 0.47 -7.21 -16.90
C ILE A 72 -0.16 -6.30 -17.96
N ASN A 73 -1.05 -5.41 -17.53
CA ASN A 73 -1.54 -4.33 -18.38
C ASN A 73 -0.42 -3.29 -18.52
N GLN A 74 0.17 -3.21 -19.70
CA GLN A 74 1.31 -2.33 -19.98
C GLN A 74 0.94 -0.84 -19.96
N GLU A 75 -0.27 -0.49 -20.33
CA GLU A 75 -0.76 0.90 -20.29
C GLU A 75 -0.88 1.36 -18.84
N ARG A 76 -1.52 0.55 -18.01
CA ARG A 76 -1.64 0.81 -16.57
C ARG A 76 -0.27 0.93 -15.90
N LEU A 77 0.67 0.04 -16.21
CA LEU A 77 2.03 0.10 -15.68
C LEU A 77 2.75 1.38 -16.10
N LYS A 78 2.64 1.78 -17.38
CA LYS A 78 3.25 3.00 -17.92
C LYS A 78 2.67 4.25 -17.24
N GLU A 79 1.35 4.32 -17.10
CA GLU A 79 0.67 5.39 -16.41
C GLU A 79 1.15 5.52 -14.96
N LEU A 80 1.16 4.39 -14.23
CA LEU A 80 1.60 4.35 -12.84
C LEU A 80 3.06 4.77 -12.68
N LEU A 81 3.97 4.25 -13.51
CA LEU A 81 5.38 4.67 -13.51
C LEU A 81 5.55 6.18 -13.78
N SER A 82 4.70 6.76 -14.62
CA SER A 82 4.70 8.20 -14.90
C SER A 82 4.25 9.00 -13.68
N THR A 83 3.12 8.65 -13.08
CA THR A 83 2.57 9.26 -11.87
C THR A 83 3.56 9.22 -10.71
N LEU A 84 4.24 8.07 -10.54
CA LEU A 84 5.27 7.86 -9.52
C LEU A 84 6.61 8.55 -9.82
N LYS A 85 6.77 9.17 -11.00
CA LYS A 85 8.04 9.75 -11.49
C LYS A 85 9.19 8.72 -11.57
N LEU A 86 8.87 7.45 -11.91
CA LEU A 86 9.81 6.33 -11.94
C LEU A 86 10.17 5.84 -13.36
N VAL A 87 9.66 6.47 -14.42
CA VAL A 87 9.86 6.04 -15.82
C VAL A 87 11.35 5.81 -16.13
N LYS A 88 12.21 6.77 -15.76
CA LYS A 88 13.68 6.68 -16.00
C LYS A 88 14.38 5.67 -15.09
N ARG A 89 13.71 5.16 -14.06
CA ARG A 89 14.23 4.23 -13.05
C ARG A 89 13.66 2.82 -13.19
N ARG A 90 12.81 2.58 -14.20
CA ARG A 90 12.06 1.33 -14.40
C ARG A 90 12.91 0.06 -14.24
N LYS A 91 14.16 0.09 -14.72
CA LYS A 91 15.11 -1.06 -14.69
C LYS A 91 16.12 -1.02 -13.54
N HIS A 92 16.04 -0.03 -12.65
CA HIS A 92 16.96 0.06 -11.52
C HIS A 92 16.57 -0.93 -10.42
N LEU A 93 17.57 -1.38 -9.66
CA LEU A 93 17.38 -2.15 -8.44
C LEU A 93 17.12 -1.21 -7.25
N PRO A 94 16.48 -1.68 -6.16
CA PRO A 94 16.25 -0.89 -4.95
C PRO A 94 17.49 -0.20 -4.39
N SER A 95 18.65 -0.86 -4.43
CA SER A 95 19.94 -0.31 -3.97
C SER A 95 20.42 0.93 -4.74
N GLN A 96 19.85 1.18 -5.92
CA GLN A 96 20.20 2.32 -6.79
C GLN A 96 19.20 3.50 -6.63
N LEU A 97 18.29 3.42 -5.66
CA LEU A 97 17.21 4.37 -5.45
C LEU A 97 17.37 5.11 -4.11
N SER A 98 16.97 6.39 -4.09
CA SER A 98 16.80 7.11 -2.83
C SER A 98 15.63 6.55 -2.02
N GLY A 99 15.56 6.84 -0.71
CA GLY A 99 14.46 6.40 0.16
C GLY A 99 13.08 6.80 -0.37
N GLY A 100 12.91 8.05 -0.82
CA GLY A 100 11.67 8.52 -1.42
C GLY A 100 11.32 7.80 -2.73
N GLN A 101 12.32 7.42 -3.55
CA GLN A 101 12.11 6.61 -4.75
C GLN A 101 11.68 5.18 -4.39
N GLN A 102 12.32 4.57 -3.38
CA GLN A 102 11.93 3.24 -2.89
C GLN A 102 10.49 3.24 -2.36
N GLN A 103 10.10 4.27 -1.62
CA GLN A 103 8.72 4.42 -1.15
C GLN A 103 7.72 4.55 -2.31
N ARG A 104 8.06 5.31 -3.35
CA ARG A 104 7.24 5.38 -4.58
C ARG A 104 7.08 4.02 -5.25
N VAL A 105 8.11 3.17 -5.25
CA VAL A 105 8.03 1.79 -5.76
C VAL A 105 7.07 0.96 -4.90
N ALA A 106 7.17 1.04 -3.56
CA ALA A 106 6.27 0.35 -2.64
C ALA A 106 4.80 0.77 -2.84
N ILE A 107 4.54 2.07 -3.02
CA ILE A 107 3.22 2.61 -3.35
C ILE A 107 2.75 2.07 -4.72
N GLY A 108 3.61 2.06 -5.72
CA GLY A 108 3.29 1.50 -7.05
C GLY A 108 2.90 0.03 -6.97
N ARG A 109 3.60 -0.76 -6.17
CA ARG A 109 3.25 -2.16 -5.91
C ARG A 109 1.89 -2.30 -5.23
N ALA A 110 1.57 -1.42 -4.30
CA ALA A 110 0.27 -1.41 -3.64
C ALA A 110 -0.88 -1.04 -4.60
N LEU A 111 -0.65 -0.11 -5.53
CA LEU A 111 -1.67 0.45 -6.42
C LEU A 111 -1.89 -0.31 -7.74
N ILE A 112 -0.96 -1.18 -8.15
CA ILE A 112 -0.98 -1.77 -9.49
C ILE A 112 -2.25 -2.58 -9.78
N ASN A 113 -2.81 -3.23 -8.77
CA ASN A 113 -4.04 -4.02 -8.88
C ASN A 113 -5.32 -3.21 -8.69
N ALA A 114 -5.24 -1.89 -8.45
CA ALA A 114 -6.38 -1.05 -8.07
C ALA A 114 -7.19 -1.69 -6.91
N PRO A 115 -6.56 -1.96 -5.74
CA PRO A 115 -7.18 -2.69 -4.65
C PRO A 115 -8.34 -1.89 -4.04
N ALA A 116 -9.25 -2.58 -3.34
CA ALA A 116 -10.37 -1.94 -2.64
C ALA A 116 -9.90 -1.12 -1.43
N ILE A 117 -8.84 -1.59 -0.76
CA ILE A 117 -8.30 -0.94 0.44
C ILE A 117 -6.77 -0.77 0.34
N ILE A 118 -6.30 0.42 0.71
CA ILE A 118 -4.88 0.72 0.94
C ILE A 118 -4.63 0.82 2.44
N LEU A 119 -3.67 0.07 2.93
CA LEU A 119 -3.24 0.05 4.32
C LEU A 119 -1.79 0.57 4.39
N ALA A 120 -1.59 1.73 5.00
CA ALA A 120 -0.29 2.37 5.10
C ALA A 120 0.15 2.47 6.57
N ASP A 121 1.25 1.81 6.90
CA ASP A 121 1.85 1.84 8.24
C ASP A 121 3.08 2.75 8.22
N GLU A 122 2.94 3.95 8.79
CA GLU A 122 3.99 4.99 8.87
C GLU A 122 4.68 5.25 7.50
N PRO A 123 3.92 5.50 6.41
CA PRO A 123 4.46 5.47 5.05
C PRO A 123 5.51 6.55 4.77
N THR A 124 5.70 7.49 5.68
CA THR A 124 6.64 8.61 5.57
C THR A 124 7.67 8.67 6.69
N GLY A 125 7.64 7.71 7.63
CA GLY A 125 8.45 7.73 8.85
C GLY A 125 9.98 7.72 8.62
N ASN A 126 10.45 7.34 7.44
CA ASN A 126 11.86 7.31 7.05
C ASN A 126 12.22 8.35 5.98
N LEU A 127 11.37 9.35 5.76
CA LEU A 127 11.54 10.35 4.72
C LEU A 127 11.80 11.74 5.31
N ASP A 128 12.53 12.57 4.57
CA ASP A 128 12.63 14.00 4.86
C ASP A 128 11.30 14.72 4.57
N THR A 129 11.21 15.97 4.98
CA THR A 129 9.98 16.77 4.90
C THR A 129 9.49 16.96 3.46
N GLU A 130 10.40 17.11 2.48
CA GLU A 130 10.03 17.31 1.08
C GLU A 130 9.45 16.02 0.49
N ASN A 131 10.15 14.90 0.67
CA ASN A 131 9.66 13.60 0.23
C ASN A 131 8.36 13.20 0.95
N THR A 132 8.21 13.53 2.24
CA THR A 132 6.95 13.32 2.99
C THR A 132 5.77 14.01 2.31
N ARG A 133 5.90 15.30 1.99
CA ARG A 133 4.84 16.06 1.30
C ARG A 133 4.50 15.45 -0.06
N ASP A 134 5.51 15.09 -0.83
CA ASP A 134 5.35 14.48 -2.15
C ASP A 134 4.63 13.13 -2.07
N ILE A 135 4.98 12.28 -1.10
CA ILE A 135 4.34 10.97 -0.89
C ILE A 135 2.89 11.12 -0.43
N MET A 136 2.61 12.02 0.52
CA MET A 136 1.24 12.28 0.98
C MET A 136 0.35 12.82 -0.14
N LYS A 137 0.87 13.76 -0.94
CA LYS A 137 0.17 14.26 -2.12
C LYS A 137 -0.15 13.13 -3.11
N LEU A 138 0.81 12.26 -3.40
CA LEU A 138 0.64 11.13 -4.31
C LEU A 138 -0.41 10.14 -3.80
N LEU A 139 -0.40 9.81 -2.50
CA LEU A 139 -1.40 8.93 -1.89
C LEU A 139 -2.80 9.56 -1.98
N ARG A 140 -2.93 10.85 -1.70
CA ARG A 140 -4.19 11.57 -1.79
C ARG A 140 -4.74 11.62 -3.23
N GLU A 141 -3.92 12.01 -4.20
CA GLU A 141 -4.29 12.03 -5.62
C GLU A 141 -4.73 10.63 -6.09
N SER A 142 -4.02 9.60 -5.66
CA SER A 142 -4.37 8.21 -5.94
C SER A 142 -5.74 7.83 -5.35
N ASN A 143 -6.00 8.19 -4.10
CA ASN A 143 -7.28 7.94 -3.43
C ASN A 143 -8.45 8.64 -4.17
N GLU A 144 -8.27 9.89 -4.59
CA GLU A 144 -9.27 10.65 -5.34
C GLU A 144 -9.58 10.01 -6.71
N VAL A 145 -8.55 9.55 -7.43
CA VAL A 145 -8.69 8.93 -8.76
C VAL A 145 -9.35 7.55 -8.68
N TYR A 146 -8.90 6.71 -7.75
CA TYR A 146 -9.36 5.31 -7.68
C TYR A 146 -10.50 5.09 -6.68
N ARG A 147 -10.88 6.11 -5.90
CA ARG A 147 -11.95 6.07 -4.88
C ARG A 147 -11.82 4.87 -3.93
N GLN A 148 -10.62 4.58 -3.52
CA GLN A 148 -10.27 3.48 -2.62
C GLN A 148 -10.46 3.90 -1.17
N THR A 149 -10.74 2.97 -0.28
CA THR A 149 -10.60 3.22 1.16
C THR A 149 -9.12 3.21 1.52
N MET A 150 -8.63 4.28 2.15
CA MET A 150 -7.26 4.36 2.64
C MET A 150 -7.24 4.44 4.17
N ILE A 151 -6.51 3.53 4.80
CA ILE A 151 -6.26 3.57 6.24
C ILE A 151 -4.77 3.81 6.44
N LEU A 152 -4.45 4.91 7.10
CA LEU A 152 -3.09 5.34 7.35
C LEU A 152 -2.83 5.37 8.85
N ILE A 153 -1.79 4.68 9.29
CA ILE A 153 -1.26 4.77 10.64
C ILE A 153 -0.13 5.78 10.64
N THR A 154 -0.20 6.74 11.55
CA THR A 154 0.86 7.70 11.77
C THR A 154 0.87 8.19 13.23
N HIS A 155 2.04 8.64 13.69
CA HIS A 155 2.20 9.41 14.91
C HIS A 155 2.35 10.91 14.62
N ASP A 156 2.44 11.29 13.35
CA ASP A 156 2.52 12.69 12.92
C ASP A 156 1.11 13.29 12.83
N ARG A 157 0.89 14.33 13.65
CA ARG A 157 -0.40 15.00 13.76
C ARG A 157 -0.76 15.78 12.49
N GLU A 158 0.22 16.38 11.82
CA GLU A 158 -0.01 17.14 10.57
C GLU A 158 -0.46 16.21 9.44
N ILE A 159 0.08 14.99 9.40
CA ILE A 159 -0.35 13.96 8.45
C ILE A 159 -1.75 13.46 8.80
N ALA A 160 -2.02 13.18 10.08
CA ALA A 160 -3.33 12.71 10.53
C ALA A 160 -4.45 13.70 10.20
N MET A 161 -4.19 15.00 10.34
CA MET A 161 -5.17 16.07 10.02
C MET A 161 -5.54 16.18 8.53
N GLN A 162 -4.86 15.47 7.64
CA GLN A 162 -5.19 15.42 6.22
C GLN A 162 -6.24 14.35 5.86
N ALA A 163 -6.61 13.49 6.83
CA ALA A 163 -7.60 12.45 6.64
C ALA A 163 -9.03 12.98 6.85
N ASP A 164 -10.01 12.34 6.19
CA ASP A 164 -11.43 12.64 6.38
C ASP A 164 -11.93 12.26 7.78
N ARG A 165 -11.27 11.28 8.40
CA ARG A 165 -11.61 10.79 9.74
C ARG A 165 -10.35 10.34 10.49
N ILE A 166 -10.25 10.72 11.75
CA ILE A 166 -9.17 10.32 12.65
C ILE A 166 -9.73 9.38 13.71
N LEU A 167 -9.04 8.25 13.93
CA LEU A 167 -9.30 7.32 15.02
C LEU A 167 -8.07 7.28 15.93
N GLU A 168 -8.24 7.60 17.18
CA GLU A 168 -7.15 7.55 18.16
C GLU A 168 -7.19 6.21 18.89
N ILE A 169 -6.07 5.48 18.85
CA ILE A 169 -5.91 4.21 19.56
C ILE A 169 -4.86 4.39 20.65
N GLN A 170 -5.32 4.28 21.91
CA GLN A 170 -4.47 4.30 23.09
C GLN A 170 -4.66 2.99 23.86
N ASP A 171 -3.57 2.30 24.21
CA ASP A 171 -3.55 1.03 24.96
C ASP A 171 -4.50 -0.05 24.38
N GLY A 172 -4.59 -0.12 23.05
CA GLY A 172 -5.42 -1.11 22.33
C GLY A 172 -6.91 -0.79 22.29
N ARG A 173 -7.32 0.40 22.73
CA ARG A 173 -8.72 0.87 22.74
C ARG A 173 -8.90 2.08 21.82
N LEU A 174 -10.06 2.16 21.18
CA LEU A 174 -10.57 3.31 20.44
C LEU A 174 -11.25 4.29 21.39
#